data_03bfed69565b855af782d3b34d60e77d
#
_entry.id   03bfed69565b855af782d3b34d60e77d
#
_cell.length_a   1.000
_cell.length_b   1.000
_cell.length_c   1.000
_cell.angle_alpha   90.00
_cell.angle_beta   90.00
_cell.angle_gamma   90.00
#
_symmetry.space_group_name_H-M   'P 1'
#
loop_
_entity.id
_entity.type
_entity.pdbx_description
1 polymer ?
#
loop_
_entity_poly.entity_id
_entity_poly.type
_entity_poly.pdbx_seq_one_letter_code
_entity_poly.pdbx_strand_id
1 'polypeptide(L)'
;MTDIFSENTKVILDESEMPKHWYNLNADFPEPCAPHLNPATKEPVTEADLQPLFSAELCRQELTKDRYVEIPEPIRRLYTQWRPSPLFRARRLEKALGTSARIYYKYEGASPVGSHKTNTALPQAYYNKIEGIEHLTTETGACLLYTSPSPRDQR
;
A
#
# COMPACT_ATOMS: atom_id res chain seq x y z
N MET A 1 -3.25 -12.98 36.78
CA MET A 1 -3.93 -12.86 35.47
C MET A 1 -4.01 -11.37 35.14
N THR A 2 -3.22 -10.91 34.17
CA THR A 2 -3.33 -9.53 33.71
C THR A 2 -4.71 -9.38 33.07
N ASP A 3 -5.47 -8.39 33.52
CA ASP A 3 -6.80 -8.13 33.01
C ASP A 3 -6.69 -7.89 31.49
N ILE A 4 -7.22 -8.82 30.70
CA ILE A 4 -7.17 -8.75 29.22
C ILE A 4 -7.95 -7.54 28.66
N PHE A 5 -8.74 -6.88 29.49
CA PHE A 5 -9.51 -5.67 29.14
C PHE A 5 -8.78 -4.36 29.49
N SER A 6 -7.65 -4.43 30.23
CA SER A 6 -6.88 -3.25 30.62
C SER A 6 -6.09 -2.61 29.46
N GLU A 7 -5.89 -3.31 28.35
CA GLU A 7 -5.17 -2.81 27.19
C GLU A 7 -6.12 -2.59 26.01
N ASN A 8 -5.88 -1.54 25.25
CA ASN A 8 -6.67 -1.23 24.04
C ASN A 8 -6.62 -2.38 23.03
N THR A 9 -7.79 -2.86 22.62
CA THR A 9 -7.93 -3.85 21.55
C THR A 9 -7.93 -3.20 20.18
N LYS A 10 -8.42 -1.95 20.09
CA LYS A 10 -8.51 -1.16 18.85
C LYS A 10 -7.82 0.17 19.06
N VAL A 11 -6.93 0.51 18.12
CA VAL A 11 -6.23 1.79 18.07
C VAL A 11 -6.58 2.47 16.74
N ILE A 12 -7.00 3.71 16.81
CA ILE A 12 -7.22 4.60 15.66
C ILE A 12 -6.38 5.84 15.93
N LEU A 13 -5.57 6.22 14.97
CA LEU A 13 -4.81 7.47 15.01
C LEU A 13 -5.71 8.63 14.60
N ASP A 14 -5.36 9.84 15.04
CA ASP A 14 -5.96 11.07 14.55
C ASP A 14 -5.53 11.37 13.11
N GLU A 15 -6.34 12.11 12.36
CA GLU A 15 -6.02 12.51 10.97
C GLU A 15 -4.73 13.33 10.90
N SER A 16 -4.42 14.11 11.93
CA SER A 16 -3.17 14.89 12.03
C SER A 16 -1.91 14.03 12.09
N GLU A 17 -2.06 12.75 12.46
CA GLU A 17 -0.98 11.76 12.53
C GLU A 17 -0.76 11.04 11.19
N MET A 18 -1.52 11.39 10.14
CA MET A 18 -1.33 10.82 8.81
C MET A 18 0.06 11.11 8.27
N PRO A 19 0.78 10.10 7.77
CA PRO A 19 2.11 10.29 7.23
C PRO A 19 2.09 11.21 6.01
N LYS A 20 3.09 12.08 5.92
CA LYS A 20 3.32 12.98 4.77
C LYS A 20 4.27 12.38 3.74
N HIS A 21 4.90 11.26 4.05
CA HIS A 21 5.86 10.58 3.19
C HIS A 21 5.59 9.08 3.19
N TRP A 22 5.84 8.46 2.06
CA TRP A 22 6.07 7.03 2.00
C TRP A 22 7.47 6.71 2.52
N TYR A 23 7.58 5.62 3.24
CA TYR A 23 8.85 5.15 3.77
C TYR A 23 9.41 4.04 2.90
N ASN A 24 10.62 4.24 2.41
CA ASN A 24 11.34 3.24 1.64
C ASN A 24 12.15 2.34 2.57
N LEU A 25 11.64 1.15 2.80
CA LEU A 25 12.26 0.17 3.69
C LEU A 25 13.67 -0.24 3.23
N ASN A 26 13.93 -0.26 1.92
CA ASN A 26 15.24 -0.61 1.34
C ASN A 26 16.36 0.31 1.83
N ALA A 27 16.04 1.54 2.22
CA ALA A 27 17.03 2.48 2.74
C ALA A 27 17.62 2.07 4.11
N ASP A 28 16.93 1.20 4.84
CA ASP A 28 17.31 0.77 6.19
C ASP A 28 17.69 -0.70 6.28
N PHE A 29 17.67 -1.43 5.19
CA PHE A 29 18.17 -2.79 5.19
C PHE A 29 19.71 -2.79 5.31
N PRO A 30 20.27 -3.69 6.13
CA PRO A 30 21.73 -3.83 6.28
C PRO A 30 22.42 -4.25 4.97
N GLU A 31 21.68 -4.97 4.11
CA GLU A 31 22.10 -5.35 2.77
C GLU A 31 21.04 -4.92 1.76
N PRO A 32 21.42 -4.36 0.61
CA PRO A 32 20.45 -3.99 -0.42
C PRO A 32 19.63 -5.20 -0.87
N CYS A 33 18.33 -4.99 -1.10
CA CYS A 33 17.50 -6.03 -1.72
C CYS A 33 18.05 -6.40 -3.10
N ALA A 34 17.93 -7.68 -3.45
CA ALA A 34 18.27 -8.13 -4.80
C ALA A 34 17.42 -7.34 -5.82
N PRO A 35 18.03 -6.83 -6.90
CA PRO A 35 17.30 -6.09 -7.92
C PRO A 35 16.35 -7.01 -8.68
N HIS A 36 15.26 -6.44 -9.17
CA HIS A 36 14.44 -7.10 -10.18
C HIS A 36 15.27 -7.31 -11.44
N LEU A 37 15.13 -8.47 -12.06
CA LEU A 37 15.87 -8.79 -13.28
C LEU A 37 14.94 -8.72 -14.49
N ASN A 38 15.44 -8.12 -15.57
CA ASN A 38 14.78 -8.16 -16.87
C ASN A 38 14.70 -9.62 -17.34
N PRO A 39 13.52 -10.16 -17.67
CA PRO A 39 13.37 -11.57 -18.02
C PRO A 39 14.11 -11.98 -19.28
N ALA A 40 14.37 -11.06 -20.20
CA ALA A 40 15.08 -11.33 -21.44
C ALA A 40 16.61 -11.29 -21.29
N THR A 41 17.14 -10.26 -20.63
CA THR A 41 18.58 -10.02 -20.50
C THR A 41 19.20 -10.64 -19.25
N LYS A 42 18.39 -10.89 -18.22
CA LYS A 42 18.82 -11.31 -16.87
C LYS A 42 19.66 -10.25 -16.11
N GLU A 43 19.75 -9.06 -16.65
CA GLU A 43 20.39 -7.92 -15.99
C GLU A 43 19.40 -7.19 -15.08
N PRO A 44 19.87 -6.39 -14.11
CA PRO A 44 19.01 -5.54 -13.30
C PRO A 44 18.13 -4.64 -14.15
N VAL A 45 16.84 -4.55 -13.78
CA VAL A 45 15.85 -3.70 -14.44
C VAL A 45 16.28 -2.25 -14.35
N THR A 46 16.19 -1.54 -15.45
CA THR A 46 16.47 -0.11 -15.58
C THR A 46 15.16 0.68 -15.68
N GLU A 47 15.25 2.00 -15.56
CA GLU A 47 14.10 2.88 -15.78
C GLU A 47 13.51 2.71 -17.18
N ALA A 48 14.34 2.54 -18.20
CA ALA A 48 13.90 2.31 -19.57
C ALA A 48 13.11 1.00 -19.76
N ASP A 49 13.38 -0.01 -18.95
CA ASP A 49 12.62 -1.27 -18.96
C ASP A 49 11.22 -1.09 -18.34
N LEU A 50 11.06 -0.14 -17.40
CA LEU A 50 9.82 0.10 -16.67
C LEU A 50 8.90 1.13 -17.38
N GLN A 51 9.46 2.12 -18.08
CA GLN A 51 8.72 3.19 -18.75
C GLN A 51 7.60 2.72 -19.69
N PRO A 52 7.70 1.58 -20.42
CA PRO A 52 6.58 1.09 -21.22
C PRO A 52 5.34 0.69 -20.42
N LEU A 53 5.50 0.43 -19.11
CA LEU A 53 4.43 -0.06 -18.22
C LEU A 53 3.97 0.98 -17.20
N PHE A 54 4.84 1.90 -16.80
CA PHE A 54 4.62 2.83 -15.70
C PHE A 54 4.99 4.26 -16.09
N SER A 55 4.34 5.22 -15.46
CA SER A 55 4.72 6.64 -15.58
C SER A 55 6.14 6.89 -15.04
N ALA A 56 6.78 7.95 -15.52
CA ALA A 56 8.17 8.27 -15.17
C ALA A 56 8.37 8.42 -13.65
N GLU A 57 7.45 9.07 -12.96
CA GLU A 57 7.55 9.23 -11.51
C GLU A 57 7.43 7.89 -10.78
N LEU A 58 6.57 6.97 -11.24
CA LEU A 58 6.48 5.63 -10.66
C LEU A 58 7.77 4.83 -10.86
N CYS A 59 8.38 4.93 -12.06
CA CYS A 59 9.69 4.31 -12.33
C CYS A 59 10.78 4.88 -11.40
N ARG A 60 10.81 6.20 -11.21
CA ARG A 60 11.73 6.86 -10.30
C ARG A 60 11.55 6.37 -8.86
N GLN A 61 10.31 6.24 -8.40
CA GLN A 61 10.02 5.77 -7.04
C GLN A 61 10.40 4.30 -6.83
N GLU A 62 10.21 3.45 -7.84
CA GLU A 62 10.59 2.03 -7.77
C GLU A 62 12.11 1.87 -7.60
N LEU A 63 12.89 2.72 -8.23
CA LEU A 63 14.35 2.64 -8.24
C LEU A 63 15.04 3.58 -7.21
N THR A 64 14.26 4.40 -6.49
CA THR A 64 14.84 5.39 -5.56
C THR A 64 15.54 4.73 -4.37
N LYS A 65 16.61 5.38 -3.92
CA LYS A 65 17.30 5.07 -2.66
C LYS A 65 16.92 6.03 -1.53
N ASP A 66 16.08 7.01 -1.82
CA ASP A 66 15.62 7.96 -0.82
C ASP A 66 14.80 7.23 0.25
N ARG A 67 15.08 7.51 1.52
CA ARG A 67 14.36 6.92 2.65
C ARG A 67 12.89 7.35 2.70
N TYR A 68 12.61 8.58 2.33
CA TYR A 68 11.28 9.17 2.36
C TYR A 68 10.93 9.77 1.02
N VAL A 69 9.76 9.43 0.50
CA VAL A 69 9.20 10.01 -0.71
C VAL A 69 7.93 10.78 -0.31
N GLU A 70 7.86 12.06 -0.63
CA GLU A 70 6.71 12.89 -0.27
C GLU A 70 5.42 12.38 -0.91
N ILE A 71 4.35 12.32 -0.11
CA ILE A 71 3.00 12.03 -0.59
C ILE A 71 2.38 13.35 -1.04
N PRO A 72 2.06 13.53 -2.33
CA PRO A 72 1.41 14.74 -2.83
C PRO A 72 0.14 15.10 -2.07
N GLU A 73 -0.09 16.38 -1.84
CA GLU A 73 -1.24 16.88 -1.08
C GLU A 73 -2.58 16.34 -1.60
N PRO A 74 -2.85 16.28 -2.93
CA PRO A 74 -4.09 15.73 -3.43
C PRO A 74 -4.31 14.26 -3.03
N ILE A 75 -3.25 13.47 -2.97
CA ILE A 75 -3.31 12.07 -2.51
C ILE A 75 -3.59 12.02 -1.01
N ARG A 76 -2.90 12.83 -0.21
CA ARG A 76 -3.13 12.89 1.24
C ARG A 76 -4.58 13.24 1.56
N ARG A 77 -5.15 14.22 0.87
CA ARG A 77 -6.55 14.62 1.01
C ARG A 77 -7.52 13.49 0.70
N LEU A 78 -7.25 12.69 -0.33
CA LEU A 78 -8.09 11.53 -0.65
C LEU A 78 -7.93 10.41 0.39
N TYR A 79 -6.71 10.19 0.90
CA TYR A 79 -6.49 9.20 1.94
C TYR A 79 -7.30 9.43 3.22
N THR A 80 -7.58 10.67 3.61
CA THR A 80 -8.37 10.96 4.82
C THR A 80 -9.79 10.38 4.77
N GLN A 81 -10.28 9.99 3.59
CA GLN A 81 -11.61 9.37 3.48
C GLN A 81 -11.71 7.98 4.12
N TRP A 82 -10.57 7.27 4.28
CA TRP A 82 -10.56 5.93 4.91
C TRP A 82 -9.35 5.67 5.80
N ARG A 83 -8.39 6.53 5.81
CA ARG A 83 -7.19 6.45 6.66
C ARG A 83 -7.20 7.56 7.70
N PRO A 84 -6.61 7.31 8.86
CA PRO A 84 -5.91 6.10 9.32
C PRO A 84 -6.83 4.90 9.46
N SER A 85 -6.45 3.76 8.88
CA SER A 85 -7.21 2.51 9.08
C SER A 85 -7.00 1.97 10.49
N PRO A 86 -8.01 1.32 11.10
CA PRO A 86 -7.91 0.81 12.46
C PRO A 86 -6.82 -0.27 12.61
N LEU A 87 -6.12 -0.26 13.73
CA LEU A 87 -5.21 -1.31 14.17
C LEU A 87 -5.90 -2.13 15.26
N PHE A 88 -6.06 -3.43 15.04
CA PHE A 88 -6.67 -4.34 16.00
C PHE A 88 -5.66 -5.32 16.56
N ARG A 89 -5.79 -5.63 17.86
CA ARG A 89 -5.03 -6.69 18.49
C ARG A 89 -5.72 -8.05 18.31
N ALA A 90 -4.97 -9.04 17.83
CA ALA A 90 -5.47 -10.38 17.52
C ALA A 90 -5.37 -11.33 18.73
N ARG A 91 -6.01 -10.99 19.88
CA ARG A 91 -5.90 -11.74 21.14
C ARG A 91 -6.25 -13.23 21.02
N ARG A 92 -7.25 -13.57 20.18
CA ARG A 92 -7.63 -14.97 19.96
C ARG A 92 -6.52 -15.75 19.26
N LEU A 93 -5.82 -15.12 18.31
CA LEU A 93 -4.69 -15.71 17.62
C LEU A 93 -3.49 -15.88 18.58
N GLU A 94 -3.18 -14.86 19.38
CA GLU A 94 -2.14 -14.93 20.42
C GLU A 94 -2.38 -16.15 21.34
N LYS A 95 -3.63 -16.29 21.81
CA LYS A 95 -4.02 -17.44 22.66
C LYS A 95 -3.91 -18.77 21.94
N ALA A 96 -4.35 -18.86 20.68
CA ALA A 96 -4.30 -20.09 19.91
C ALA A 96 -2.85 -20.54 19.63
N LEU A 97 -1.94 -19.59 19.45
CA LEU A 97 -0.52 -19.86 19.24
C LEU A 97 0.27 -20.08 20.54
N GLY A 98 -0.34 -19.83 21.70
CA GLY A 98 0.36 -19.92 22.99
C GLY A 98 1.55 -18.98 23.11
N THR A 99 1.54 -17.86 22.39
CA THR A 99 2.66 -16.93 22.34
C THR A 99 2.51 -15.77 23.33
N SER A 100 3.64 -15.26 23.83
CA SER A 100 3.71 -14.00 24.59
C SER A 100 3.79 -12.75 23.69
N ALA A 101 3.97 -12.94 22.38
CA ALA A 101 4.01 -11.85 21.41
C ALA A 101 2.65 -11.17 21.29
N ARG A 102 2.66 -9.84 21.18
CA ARG A 102 1.45 -9.06 20.87
C ARG A 102 1.27 -8.98 19.37
N ILE A 103 0.20 -9.58 18.83
CA ILE A 103 -0.08 -9.64 17.40
C ILE A 103 -1.13 -8.61 17.05
N TYR A 104 -0.82 -7.75 16.08
CA TYR A 104 -1.72 -6.71 15.59
C TYR A 104 -1.93 -6.86 14.09
N TYR A 105 -3.09 -6.42 13.61
CA TYR A 105 -3.37 -6.31 12.18
C TYR A 105 -4.03 -4.98 11.86
N LYS A 106 -3.61 -4.37 10.73
CA LYS A 106 -4.27 -3.21 10.13
C LYS A 106 -5.51 -3.68 9.39
N TYR A 107 -6.65 -3.09 9.70
CA TYR A 107 -7.91 -3.45 9.05
C TYR A 107 -8.14 -2.57 7.81
N GLU A 108 -7.75 -3.07 6.66
CA GLU A 108 -7.87 -2.38 5.37
C GLU A 108 -9.25 -2.55 4.71
N GLY A 109 -10.17 -3.30 5.32
CA GLY A 109 -11.57 -3.39 4.89
C GLY A 109 -12.35 -2.08 5.01
N ALA A 110 -11.79 -1.07 5.70
CA ALA A 110 -12.35 0.29 5.77
C ALA A 110 -12.17 1.09 4.47
N SER A 111 -11.34 0.64 3.54
CA SER A 111 -11.12 1.34 2.26
C SER A 111 -12.34 1.24 1.33
N PRO A 112 -12.47 2.14 0.33
CA PRO A 112 -13.61 2.13 -0.60
C PRO A 112 -13.84 0.81 -1.34
N VAL A 113 -12.79 0.00 -1.51
CA VAL A 113 -12.86 -1.31 -2.19
C VAL A 113 -12.69 -2.49 -1.23
N GLY A 114 -12.71 -2.26 0.08
CA GLY A 114 -12.55 -3.30 1.09
C GLY A 114 -11.17 -3.97 1.11
N SER A 115 -10.13 -3.30 0.60
CA SER A 115 -8.78 -3.84 0.42
C SER A 115 -7.70 -2.76 0.54
N HIS A 116 -6.47 -3.17 0.88
CA HIS A 116 -5.29 -2.31 0.90
C HIS A 116 -4.89 -1.77 -0.50
N LYS A 117 -5.37 -2.37 -1.58
CA LYS A 117 -4.98 -2.01 -2.95
C LYS A 117 -5.31 -0.57 -3.32
N THR A 118 -6.35 0.04 -2.73
CA THR A 118 -6.66 1.45 -2.93
C THR A 118 -5.51 2.37 -2.53
N ASN A 119 -4.71 1.96 -1.53
CA ASN A 119 -3.58 2.76 -1.06
C ASN A 119 -2.46 2.91 -2.12
N THR A 120 -2.33 1.96 -3.04
CA THR A 120 -1.36 2.01 -4.14
C THR A 120 -2.01 2.42 -5.47
N ALA A 121 -3.23 1.99 -5.74
CA ALA A 121 -3.94 2.33 -6.97
C ALA A 121 -4.17 3.85 -7.12
N LEU A 122 -4.47 4.53 -6.01
CA LEU A 122 -4.69 5.98 -6.02
C LEU A 122 -3.45 6.79 -6.44
N PRO A 123 -2.25 6.60 -5.83
CA PRO A 123 -1.05 7.27 -6.31
C PRO A 123 -0.69 6.91 -7.76
N GLN A 124 -0.85 5.66 -8.15
CA GLN A 124 -0.60 5.25 -9.54
C GLN A 124 -1.51 6.00 -10.52
N ALA A 125 -2.81 6.07 -10.22
CA ALA A 125 -3.75 6.84 -11.04
C ALA A 125 -3.42 8.34 -11.07
N TYR A 126 -3.00 8.90 -9.94
CA TYR A 126 -2.61 10.30 -9.84
C TYR A 126 -1.39 10.62 -10.74
N TYR A 127 -0.31 9.85 -10.63
CA TYR A 127 0.90 10.09 -11.42
C TYR A 127 0.65 9.87 -12.92
N ASN A 128 -0.05 8.83 -13.29
CA ASN A 128 -0.42 8.62 -14.69
C ASN A 128 -1.26 9.79 -15.24
N LYS A 129 -2.20 10.32 -14.45
CA LYS A 129 -3.03 11.45 -14.85
C LYS A 129 -2.21 12.72 -15.09
N ILE A 130 -1.29 13.06 -14.17
CA ILE A 130 -0.49 14.29 -14.32
C ILE A 130 0.53 14.20 -15.46
N GLU A 131 0.92 13.01 -15.85
CA GLU A 131 1.78 12.75 -17.00
C GLU A 131 1.01 12.61 -18.32
N GLY A 132 -0.32 12.80 -18.30
CA GLY A 132 -1.16 12.82 -19.50
C GLY A 132 -1.47 11.44 -20.09
N ILE A 133 -1.33 10.37 -19.28
CA ILE A 133 -1.68 9.02 -19.72
C ILE A 133 -3.20 8.86 -19.73
N GLU A 134 -3.77 8.60 -20.88
CA GLU A 134 -5.23 8.54 -21.10
C GLU A 134 -5.83 7.17 -20.78
N HIS A 135 -5.04 6.11 -20.87
CA HIS A 135 -5.54 4.73 -20.70
C HIS A 135 -4.78 4.02 -19.60
N LEU A 136 -5.49 3.50 -18.62
CA LEU A 136 -4.96 2.67 -17.55
C LEU A 136 -5.57 1.28 -17.63
N THR A 137 -4.73 0.28 -17.42
CA THR A 137 -5.17 -1.11 -17.21
C THR A 137 -4.85 -1.54 -15.80
N THR A 138 -5.68 -2.39 -15.24
CA THR A 138 -5.46 -2.97 -13.91
C THR A 138 -5.79 -4.45 -13.92
N GLU A 139 -5.05 -5.18 -13.11
CA GLU A 139 -5.37 -6.57 -12.82
C GLU A 139 -6.09 -6.62 -11.47
N THR A 140 -7.14 -7.43 -11.39
CA THR A 140 -7.97 -7.56 -10.20
C THR A 140 -8.07 -9.02 -9.77
N GLY A 141 -7.62 -9.31 -8.54
CA GLY A 141 -7.83 -10.61 -7.93
C GLY A 141 -9.30 -10.83 -7.54
N ALA A 142 -9.68 -12.09 -7.30
CA ALA A 142 -11.06 -12.53 -7.07
C ALA A 142 -11.84 -11.72 -6.04
N CYS A 143 -11.23 -11.28 -4.95
CA CYS A 143 -11.92 -10.52 -3.90
C CYS A 143 -12.32 -9.10 -4.33
N LEU A 144 -11.60 -8.48 -5.27
CA LEU A 144 -11.93 -7.13 -5.74
C LEU A 144 -12.93 -7.12 -6.90
N LEU A 145 -13.13 -8.25 -7.57
CA LEU A 145 -14.10 -8.38 -8.65
C LEU A 145 -15.52 -8.04 -8.17
N TYR A 146 -15.86 -8.43 -6.95
CA TYR A 146 -17.17 -8.18 -6.34
C TYR A 146 -17.34 -6.77 -5.77
N THR A 147 -16.26 -6.12 -5.36
CA THR A 147 -16.28 -4.81 -4.69
C THR A 147 -15.97 -3.63 -5.63
N SER A 148 -15.49 -3.91 -6.84
CA SER A 148 -15.16 -2.92 -7.87
C SER A 148 -15.79 -3.33 -9.21
N PRO A 149 -17.12 -3.30 -9.32
CA PRO A 149 -17.80 -3.72 -10.55
C PRO A 149 -17.39 -2.84 -11.73
N SER A 150 -17.03 -3.46 -12.83
CA SER A 150 -16.78 -2.77 -14.09
C SER A 150 -18.06 -2.65 -14.91
N PRO A 151 -18.12 -1.73 -15.90
CA PRO A 151 -19.27 -1.67 -16.81
C PRO A 151 -19.53 -2.98 -17.58
N ARG A 152 -18.56 -3.88 -17.67
CA ARG A 152 -18.73 -5.21 -18.28
C ARG A 152 -19.51 -6.18 -17.40
N ASP A 153 -19.50 -5.98 -16.09
CA ASP A 153 -20.15 -6.86 -15.12
C ASP A 153 -21.63 -6.51 -14.93
N GLN A 154 -22.10 -5.44 -15.59
CA GLN A 154 -23.49 -4.95 -15.52
C GLN A 154 -24.38 -5.44 -16.68
N ARG A 155 -23.95 -6.45 -17.43
CA ARG A 155 -24.71 -7.02 -18.54
C ARG A 155 -25.37 -8.33 -18.16
#